data_fccb4b28d44264cda6cdae982dd07beb
#
_entry.id   fccb4b28d44264cda6cdae982dd07beb
#
_cell.length_a   1.000
_cell.length_b   1.000
_cell.length_c   1.000
_cell.angle_alpha   90.00
_cell.angle_beta   90.00
_cell.angle_gamma   90.00
#
_symmetry.space_group_name_H-M   'P 1'
#
loop_
_entity.id
_entity.type
_entity.pdbx_description
1 polymer ?
#
loop_
_entity_poly.entity_id
_entity_poly.type
_entity_poly.pdbx_seq_one_letter_code
_entity_poly.pdbx_strand_id
1 'polypeptide(L)'
;MENQNQTPHKRRVRYKGKYPKKFEEKYKELQPEKYKDTIEHVIQKGNTPAGMHISIMVKEILDFLNIQPGETGFDATLGYGGHTKAMLQCLNGKGHIYATDVDPEESAKTKKRLAEQGFGEELLTVKLQNFCTIDELSLIYI
;
A
#
# COMPACT_ATOMS: atom_id res chain seq x y z
N MET A 1 48.83 1.48 5.72
CA MET A 1 48.32 2.88 5.86
C MET A 1 46.79 2.80 5.82
N GLU A 2 46.24 2.82 7.03
CA GLU A 2 44.79 2.77 7.25
C GLU A 2 44.19 4.14 7.01
N ASN A 3 43.17 4.22 6.16
CA ASN A 3 42.43 5.45 5.98
C ASN A 3 41.03 5.25 6.59
N GLN A 4 40.92 5.56 7.87
CA GLN A 4 39.66 5.60 8.61
C GLN A 4 38.95 6.93 8.31
N ASN A 5 38.08 6.95 7.36
CA ASN A 5 37.14 8.06 7.17
C ASN A 5 35.85 7.78 7.95
N GLN A 6 35.97 7.87 9.29
CA GLN A 6 34.78 7.85 10.15
C GLN A 6 34.19 9.26 10.19
N THR A 7 33.08 9.44 9.46
CA THR A 7 32.22 10.62 9.64
C THR A 7 31.70 10.65 11.08
N PRO A 8 31.83 11.77 11.82
CA PRO A 8 31.41 11.83 13.21
C PRO A 8 29.92 11.60 13.34
N HIS A 9 29.56 10.62 14.15
CA HIS A 9 28.16 10.27 14.43
C HIS A 9 27.44 11.44 15.10
N LYS A 10 26.64 12.17 14.32
CA LYS A 10 25.83 13.29 14.81
C LYS A 10 24.69 12.75 15.67
N ARG A 11 24.75 12.98 17.00
CA ARG A 11 23.66 12.60 17.91
C ARG A 11 22.37 13.25 17.46
N ARG A 12 21.32 12.43 17.24
CA ARG A 12 19.97 12.91 16.94
C ARG A 12 19.48 13.81 18.07
N VAL A 13 18.87 14.94 17.71
CA VAL A 13 18.20 15.82 18.67
C VAL A 13 17.15 15.01 19.42
N ARG A 14 17.29 14.88 20.75
CA ARG A 14 16.33 14.18 21.59
C ARG A 14 15.00 14.93 21.57
N TYR A 15 13.94 14.26 21.13
CA TYR A 15 12.59 14.76 21.23
C TYR A 15 12.22 14.99 22.71
N LYS A 16 11.89 16.26 23.08
CA LYS A 16 11.58 16.67 24.45
C LYS A 16 10.09 16.60 24.82
N GLY A 17 9.28 15.88 24.12
CA GLY A 17 7.83 15.80 24.38
C GLY A 17 7.25 14.42 24.13
N LYS A 18 6.13 14.11 24.81
CA LYS A 18 5.44 12.83 24.70
C LYS A 18 4.80 12.63 23.32
N TYR A 19 4.50 13.72 22.61
CA TYR A 19 3.93 13.74 21.25
C TYR A 19 4.38 14.98 20.47
N PRO A 20 4.62 14.90 19.15
CA PRO A 20 4.85 16.06 18.31
C PRO A 20 3.65 17.02 18.37
N LYS A 21 3.90 18.29 18.61
CA LYS A 21 2.84 19.31 18.70
C LYS A 21 2.30 19.70 17.32
N LYS A 22 3.11 19.55 16.26
CA LYS A 22 2.73 19.88 14.88
C LYS A 22 2.37 18.61 14.13
N PHE A 23 1.29 18.68 13.35
CA PHE A 23 0.85 17.60 12.49
C PHE A 23 1.95 17.10 11.56
N GLU A 24 2.69 18.00 10.93
CA GLU A 24 3.80 17.72 10.02
C GLU A 24 4.97 16.96 10.67
N GLU A 25 5.21 17.17 11.95
CA GLU A 25 6.25 16.45 12.70
C GLU A 25 5.80 15.04 13.11
N LYS A 26 4.47 14.83 13.19
CA LYS A 26 3.86 13.55 13.50
C LYS A 26 3.80 12.65 12.26
N TYR A 27 3.50 13.22 11.09
CA TYR A 27 3.30 12.50 9.82
C TYR A 27 4.40 12.90 8.82
N LYS A 28 5.65 12.52 9.13
CA LYS A 28 6.85 12.86 8.34
C LYS A 28 6.81 12.31 6.92
N GLU A 29 6.11 11.20 6.72
CA GLU A 29 5.89 10.54 5.44
C GLU A 29 5.06 11.38 4.45
N LEU A 30 4.29 12.36 4.94
CA LEU A 30 3.58 13.33 4.08
C LEU A 30 4.53 14.38 3.46
N GLN A 31 5.79 14.40 3.90
CA GLN A 31 6.85 15.25 3.37
C GLN A 31 8.09 14.41 3.02
N PRO A 32 7.99 13.52 2.03
CA PRO A 32 9.05 12.57 1.70
C PRO A 32 10.38 13.24 1.35
N GLU A 33 10.34 14.39 0.68
CA GLU A 33 11.52 15.20 0.33
C GLU A 33 12.34 15.59 1.57
N LYS A 34 11.66 15.98 2.66
CA LYS A 34 12.28 16.48 3.88
C LYS A 34 12.74 15.38 4.84
N TYR A 35 12.07 14.23 4.83
CA TYR A 35 12.28 13.17 5.82
C TYR A 35 12.67 11.83 5.19
N LYS A 36 13.21 11.85 3.96
CA LYS A 36 13.57 10.66 3.17
C LYS A 36 14.39 9.65 3.98
N ASP A 37 15.47 10.09 4.60
CA ASP A 37 16.34 9.21 5.40
C ASP A 37 15.63 8.57 6.59
N THR A 38 14.65 9.28 7.18
CA THR A 38 13.88 8.75 8.31
C THR A 38 12.89 7.70 7.82
N ILE A 39 12.25 7.93 6.69
CA ILE A 39 11.29 7.01 6.05
C ILE A 39 12.03 5.73 5.63
N GLU A 40 13.14 5.86 4.92
CA GLU A 40 13.97 4.73 4.48
C GLU A 40 14.46 3.89 5.66
N HIS A 41 14.90 4.53 6.75
CA HIS A 41 15.33 3.82 7.95
C HIS A 41 14.20 3.03 8.63
N VAL A 42 12.98 3.57 8.65
CA VAL A 42 11.80 2.89 9.21
C VAL A 42 11.45 1.67 8.36
N ILE A 43 11.46 1.82 7.03
CA ILE A 43 11.20 0.72 6.08
C ILE A 43 12.27 -0.38 6.20
N GLN A 44 13.55 -0.01 6.25
CA GLN A 44 14.66 -0.97 6.41
C GLN A 44 14.55 -1.81 7.69
N LYS A 45 13.92 -1.27 8.74
CA LYS A 45 13.64 -2.01 9.97
C LYS A 45 12.39 -2.88 9.92
N GLY A 46 11.74 -2.99 8.76
CA GLY A 46 10.50 -3.73 8.60
C GLY A 46 9.28 -3.08 9.25
N ASN A 47 9.38 -1.78 9.59
CA ASN A 47 8.26 -1.03 10.15
C ASN A 47 7.61 -0.16 9.07
N THR A 48 6.30 0.07 9.21
CA THR A 48 5.56 0.99 8.35
C THR A 48 5.69 2.42 8.90
N PRO A 49 6.15 3.40 8.10
CA PRO A 49 6.08 4.81 8.49
C PRO A 49 4.63 5.21 8.81
N ALA A 50 4.46 6.09 9.81
CA ALA A 50 3.13 6.55 10.19
C ALA A 50 2.46 7.25 8.99
N GLY A 51 1.25 6.82 8.59
CA GLY A 51 0.51 7.32 7.41
C GLY A 51 0.83 6.61 6.09
N MET A 52 1.82 5.71 6.06
CA MET A 52 2.00 4.79 4.93
C MET A 52 1.50 3.40 5.34
N HIS A 53 0.62 2.84 4.56
CA HIS A 53 0.17 1.46 4.72
C HIS A 53 1.00 0.56 3.82
N ILE A 54 1.88 -0.25 4.42
CA ILE A 54 2.55 -1.34 3.70
C ILE A 54 1.77 -2.60 4.01
N SER A 55 1.16 -3.20 2.98
CA SER A 55 0.41 -4.44 3.14
C SER A 55 1.34 -5.54 3.62
N ILE A 56 0.90 -6.28 4.63
CA ILE A 56 1.65 -7.40 5.21
C ILE A 56 1.48 -8.67 4.36
N MET A 57 2.45 -9.57 4.42
CA MET A 57 2.38 -10.91 3.81
C MET A 57 2.05 -10.92 2.31
N VAL A 58 2.38 -9.85 1.59
CA VAL A 58 2.08 -9.76 0.15
C VAL A 58 2.72 -10.91 -0.61
N LYS A 59 4.00 -11.20 -0.33
CA LYS A 59 4.73 -12.26 -1.00
C LYS A 59 4.10 -13.64 -0.73
N GLU A 60 3.82 -13.93 0.52
CA GLU A 60 3.24 -15.20 0.95
C GLU A 60 1.85 -15.42 0.32
N ILE A 61 1.04 -14.36 0.26
CA ILE A 61 -0.29 -14.42 -0.38
C ILE A 61 -0.15 -14.68 -1.87
N LEU A 62 0.74 -13.98 -2.57
CA LEU A 62 0.95 -14.18 -4.00
C LEU A 62 1.53 -15.57 -4.31
N ASP A 63 2.48 -16.05 -3.50
CA ASP A 63 3.05 -17.40 -3.63
C ASP A 63 1.96 -18.47 -3.44
N PHE A 64 1.03 -18.27 -2.49
CA PHE A 64 -0.08 -19.16 -2.23
C PHE A 64 -1.12 -19.14 -3.36
N LEU A 65 -1.52 -17.96 -3.82
CA LEU A 65 -2.53 -17.80 -4.87
C LEU A 65 -2.02 -18.23 -6.25
N ASN A 66 -0.72 -18.13 -6.50
CA ASN A 66 -0.06 -18.51 -7.76
C ASN A 66 -0.77 -17.93 -8.99
N ILE A 67 -1.11 -16.65 -8.95
CA ILE A 67 -1.95 -15.95 -9.93
C ILE A 67 -1.31 -16.00 -11.32
N GLN A 68 -2.12 -16.40 -12.31
CA GLN A 68 -1.73 -16.47 -13.71
C GLN A 68 -2.40 -15.35 -14.53
N PRO A 69 -1.75 -14.84 -15.60
CA PRO A 69 -2.38 -13.92 -16.54
C PRO A 69 -3.69 -14.49 -17.13
N GLY A 70 -4.74 -13.69 -17.13
CA GLY A 70 -6.06 -14.08 -17.62
C GLY A 70 -7.04 -14.52 -16.54
N GLU A 71 -6.58 -14.67 -15.29
CA GLU A 71 -7.47 -15.03 -14.17
C GLU A 71 -8.27 -13.85 -13.67
N THR A 72 -9.31 -14.17 -12.91
CA THR A 72 -10.12 -13.18 -12.17
C THR A 72 -9.91 -13.39 -10.69
N GLY A 73 -9.64 -12.30 -9.98
CA GLY A 73 -9.40 -12.30 -8.53
C GLY A 73 -10.37 -11.39 -7.78
N PHE A 74 -10.42 -11.60 -6.46
CA PHE A 74 -11.23 -10.79 -5.57
C PHE A 74 -10.43 -10.35 -4.33
N ASP A 75 -10.50 -9.04 -4.01
CA ASP A 75 -9.96 -8.46 -2.78
C ASP A 75 -11.11 -7.96 -1.91
N ALA A 76 -11.32 -8.62 -0.78
CA ALA A 76 -12.42 -8.33 0.14
C ALA A 76 -12.29 -6.97 0.85
N THR A 77 -11.12 -6.37 0.83
CA THR A 77 -10.86 -5.07 1.47
C THR A 77 -9.76 -4.33 0.73
N LEU A 78 -10.16 -3.44 -0.18
CA LEU A 78 -9.23 -2.67 -1.01
C LEU A 78 -8.20 -1.90 -0.17
N GLY A 79 -8.67 -1.15 0.83
CA GLY A 79 -7.84 -0.32 1.68
C GLY A 79 -6.90 0.59 0.87
N TYR A 80 -5.61 0.54 1.17
CA TYR A 80 -4.58 1.24 0.39
C TYR A 80 -4.20 0.54 -0.92
N GLY A 81 -4.83 -0.58 -1.25
CA GLY A 81 -4.66 -1.29 -2.51
C GLY A 81 -3.33 -2.04 -2.67
N GLY A 82 -2.63 -2.33 -1.58
CA GLY A 82 -1.33 -3.01 -1.67
C GLY A 82 -1.42 -4.43 -2.20
N HIS A 83 -2.36 -5.23 -1.71
CA HIS A 83 -2.63 -6.57 -2.21
C HIS A 83 -3.23 -6.52 -3.62
N THR A 84 -4.27 -5.68 -3.83
CA THR A 84 -4.88 -5.47 -5.16
C THR A 84 -3.82 -5.12 -6.21
N LYS A 85 -2.93 -4.16 -5.92
CA LYS A 85 -1.84 -3.79 -6.84
C LYS A 85 -0.93 -4.97 -7.17
N ALA A 86 -0.53 -5.72 -6.15
CA ALA A 86 0.35 -6.87 -6.33
C ALA A 86 -0.31 -7.96 -7.18
N MET A 87 -1.59 -8.25 -6.97
CA MET A 87 -2.36 -9.17 -7.80
C MET A 87 -2.49 -8.67 -9.26
N LEU A 88 -2.80 -7.38 -9.47
CA LEU A 88 -2.86 -6.77 -10.80
C LEU A 88 -1.53 -6.88 -11.56
N GLN A 89 -0.41 -6.73 -10.86
CA GLN A 89 0.92 -6.92 -11.45
C GLN A 89 1.13 -8.37 -11.93
N CYS A 90 0.68 -9.37 -11.15
CA CYS A 90 0.75 -10.78 -11.56
C CYS A 90 -0.09 -11.08 -12.81
N LEU A 91 -1.24 -10.43 -12.97
CA LEU A 91 -2.10 -10.57 -14.15
C LEU A 91 -1.44 -10.05 -15.44
N ASN A 92 -0.43 -9.21 -15.34
CA ASN A 92 0.33 -8.69 -16.48
C ASN A 92 -0.57 -8.10 -17.61
N GLY A 93 -1.57 -7.31 -17.22
CA GLY A 93 -2.52 -6.68 -18.15
C GLY A 93 -3.57 -7.63 -18.76
N LYS A 94 -3.69 -8.84 -18.26
CA LYS A 94 -4.70 -9.82 -18.71
C LYS A 94 -5.45 -10.36 -17.50
N GLY A 95 -6.76 -10.32 -17.54
CA GLY A 95 -7.61 -10.74 -16.42
C GLY A 95 -8.24 -9.56 -15.70
N HIS A 96 -8.79 -9.77 -14.50
CA HIS A 96 -9.54 -8.74 -13.80
C HIS A 96 -9.52 -8.94 -12.28
N ILE A 97 -9.41 -7.86 -11.52
CA ILE A 97 -9.58 -7.87 -10.06
C ILE A 97 -10.85 -7.11 -9.70
N TYR A 98 -11.69 -7.75 -8.91
CA TYR A 98 -12.79 -7.11 -8.20
C TYR A 98 -12.33 -6.81 -6.78
N ALA A 99 -12.61 -5.60 -6.28
CA ALA A 99 -12.29 -5.23 -4.92
C ALA A 99 -13.47 -4.54 -4.25
N THR A 100 -13.63 -4.77 -2.95
CA THR A 100 -14.64 -4.09 -2.14
C THR A 100 -14.00 -3.25 -1.06
N ASP A 101 -14.68 -2.18 -0.67
CA ASP A 101 -14.36 -1.39 0.51
C ASP A 101 -15.63 -0.74 1.05
N VAL A 102 -15.64 -0.42 2.34
CA VAL A 102 -16.76 0.29 3.00
C VAL A 102 -16.49 1.78 3.13
N ASP A 103 -15.23 2.22 2.97
CA ASP A 103 -14.85 3.62 3.08
C ASP A 103 -14.89 4.30 1.69
N PRO A 104 -15.83 5.25 1.47
CA PRO A 104 -15.97 5.91 0.18
C PRO A 104 -14.79 6.83 -0.18
N GLU A 105 -14.16 7.45 0.82
CA GLU A 105 -13.07 8.40 0.58
C GLU A 105 -11.76 7.65 0.26
N GLU A 106 -11.42 6.65 1.07
CA GLU A 106 -10.19 5.88 0.88
C GLU A 106 -10.27 5.01 -0.38
N SER A 107 -11.42 4.39 -0.69
CA SER A 107 -11.60 3.62 -1.92
C SER A 107 -11.46 4.49 -3.17
N ALA A 108 -12.03 5.71 -3.17
CA ALA A 108 -11.89 6.65 -4.28
C ALA A 108 -10.43 7.09 -4.50
N LYS A 109 -9.71 7.43 -3.42
CA LYS A 109 -8.28 7.78 -3.46
C LYS A 109 -7.43 6.63 -3.99
N THR A 110 -7.70 5.41 -3.51
CA THR A 110 -6.96 4.21 -3.91
C THR A 110 -7.24 3.86 -5.37
N LYS A 111 -8.50 3.88 -5.81
CA LYS A 111 -8.88 3.66 -7.22
C LYS A 111 -8.14 4.64 -8.15
N LYS A 112 -8.15 5.94 -7.80
CA LYS A 112 -7.43 6.97 -8.56
C LYS A 112 -5.94 6.68 -8.64
N ARG A 113 -5.30 6.39 -7.51
CA ARG A 113 -3.86 6.09 -7.44
C ARG A 113 -3.48 4.86 -8.28
N LEU A 114 -4.30 3.81 -8.28
CA LEU A 114 -4.06 2.61 -9.08
C LEU A 114 -4.25 2.89 -10.57
N ALA A 115 -5.26 3.70 -10.95
CA ALA A 115 -5.46 4.11 -12.33
C ALA A 115 -4.27 4.94 -12.87
N GLU A 116 -3.72 5.86 -12.06
CA GLU A 116 -2.50 6.63 -12.39
C GLU A 116 -1.26 5.73 -12.59
N GLN A 117 -1.27 4.52 -12.03
CA GLN A 117 -0.22 3.50 -12.20
C GLN A 117 -0.49 2.54 -13.37
N GLY A 118 -1.52 2.78 -14.17
CA GLY A 118 -1.87 1.98 -15.34
C GLY A 118 -2.86 0.84 -15.08
N PHE A 119 -3.50 0.80 -13.91
CA PHE A 119 -4.54 -0.19 -13.58
C PHE A 119 -5.91 0.47 -13.68
N GLY A 120 -6.42 0.60 -14.89
CA GLY A 120 -7.71 1.21 -15.18
C GLY A 120 -8.92 0.27 -14.95
N GLU A 121 -10.09 0.73 -15.37
CA GLU A 121 -11.34 0.00 -15.16
C GLU A 121 -11.42 -1.31 -15.95
N GLU A 122 -10.60 -1.48 -16.95
CA GLU A 122 -10.43 -2.72 -17.71
C GLU A 122 -9.81 -3.85 -16.89
N LEU A 123 -9.04 -3.51 -15.85
CA LEU A 123 -8.33 -4.47 -14.98
C LEU A 123 -8.87 -4.50 -13.55
N LEU A 124 -9.53 -3.42 -13.10
CA LEU A 124 -9.95 -3.27 -11.72
C LEU A 124 -11.37 -2.70 -11.61
N THR A 125 -12.25 -3.44 -10.97
CA THR A 125 -13.56 -2.93 -10.53
C THR A 125 -13.57 -2.78 -9.01
N VAL A 126 -13.85 -1.57 -8.53
CA VAL A 126 -14.01 -1.30 -7.10
C VAL A 126 -15.49 -1.06 -6.78
N LYS A 127 -16.02 -1.80 -5.83
CA LYS A 127 -17.39 -1.65 -5.32
C LYS A 127 -17.38 -1.13 -3.87
N LEU A 128 -18.17 -0.09 -3.63
CA LEU A 128 -18.38 0.44 -2.29
C LEU A 128 -19.44 -0.40 -1.58
N GLN A 129 -19.01 -1.48 -0.95
CA GLN A 129 -19.89 -2.38 -0.21
C GLN A 129 -19.09 -3.21 0.79
N ASN A 130 -19.82 -3.79 1.75
CA ASN A 130 -19.24 -4.74 2.69
C ASN A 130 -19.02 -6.09 1.99
N PHE A 131 -17.89 -6.74 2.25
CA PHE A 131 -17.57 -8.06 1.68
C PHE A 131 -18.55 -9.17 2.09
N CYS A 132 -19.33 -8.98 3.16
CA CYS A 132 -20.35 -9.95 3.56
C CYS A 132 -21.48 -10.11 2.53
N THR A 133 -21.59 -9.20 1.55
CA THR A 133 -22.55 -9.28 0.44
C THR A 133 -21.88 -9.66 -0.87
N ILE A 134 -20.77 -10.41 -0.80
CA ILE A 134 -20.02 -10.85 -2.00
C ILE A 134 -20.84 -11.75 -2.92
N ASP A 135 -21.79 -12.49 -2.39
CA ASP A 135 -22.74 -13.29 -3.14
C ASP A 135 -23.56 -12.46 -4.15
N GLU A 136 -23.89 -11.23 -3.79
CA GLU A 136 -24.54 -10.29 -4.71
C GLU A 136 -23.61 -9.88 -5.87
N LEU A 137 -22.30 -9.84 -5.64
CA LEU A 137 -21.29 -9.58 -6.67
C LEU A 137 -21.08 -10.80 -7.59
N SER A 138 -21.02 -11.99 -7.03
CA SER A 138 -20.77 -13.21 -7.79
C SER A 138 -21.91 -13.54 -8.74
N LEU A 139 -23.15 -13.25 -8.37
CA LEU A 139 -24.32 -13.45 -9.22
C LEU A 139 -24.37 -12.54 -10.47
N ILE A 140 -23.58 -11.48 -10.50
CA ILE A 140 -23.51 -10.56 -11.65
C ILE A 140 -22.44 -11.01 -12.67
N TYR A 141 -21.49 -11.87 -12.27
CA TYR A 141 -20.28 -12.15 -13.05
C TYR A 141 -19.99 -13.65 -13.29
N ILE A 142 -20.90 -14.53 -12.88
CA ILE A 142 -20.94 -15.93 -13.26
C ILE A 142 -22.09 -16.13 -14.29
#